data_44a86542aa28d0df9119c2ac1b99217e
#
_entry.id   44a86542aa28d0df9119c2ac1b99217e
#
_cell.length_a   1.000
_cell.length_b   1.000
_cell.length_c   1.000
_cell.angle_alpha   90.00
_cell.angle_beta   90.00
_cell.angle_gamma   90.00
#
_symmetry.space_group_name_H-M   'P 1'
#
loop_
_entity.id
_entity.type
_entity.pdbx_description
1 polymer ?
#
loop_
_entity_poly.entity_id
_entity_poly.type
_entity_poly.pdbx_seq_one_letter_code
_entity_poly.pdbx_strand_id
1 'polypeptide(L)'
;NRDTIAQMKQGAMLINTARGPVVDSQALADALNSGHLAGAAVDVFEIEPPLDTAHPLLHSKNTLVTPHVAFASAESMQARAKIVFDNISSFLAGEQKNIIL
;
A
#
# COMPACT_ATOMS: atom_id res chain seq x y z
N ASN A 1 -5.69 9.52 -9.29
CA ASN A 1 -6.56 10.65 -8.99
C ASN A 1 -8.00 10.36 -9.41
N ARG A 2 -8.92 11.29 -9.19
CA ARG A 2 -10.35 11.18 -9.51
C ARG A 2 -10.59 10.82 -10.99
N ASP A 3 -9.91 11.48 -11.90
CA ASP A 3 -10.11 11.28 -13.35
C ASP A 3 -9.65 9.89 -13.81
N THR A 4 -8.52 9.42 -13.31
CA THR A 4 -8.02 8.07 -13.64
C THR A 4 -8.85 6.97 -13.00
N ILE A 5 -9.37 7.18 -11.78
CA ILE A 5 -10.31 6.24 -11.15
C ILE A 5 -11.63 6.17 -11.93
N ALA A 6 -12.14 7.30 -12.42
CA ALA A 6 -13.35 7.34 -13.24
C ALA A 6 -13.21 6.60 -14.59
N GLN A 7 -11.99 6.46 -15.12
CA GLN A 7 -11.70 5.70 -16.34
C GLN A 7 -11.58 4.19 -16.11
N MET A 8 -11.51 3.73 -14.86
CA MET A 8 -11.48 2.31 -14.56
C MET A 8 -12.80 1.64 -15.01
N LYS A 9 -12.70 0.38 -15.39
CA LYS A 9 -13.86 -0.41 -15.77
C LYS A 9 -14.89 -0.45 -14.63
N GLN A 10 -16.17 -0.30 -14.94
CA GLN A 10 -17.26 -0.51 -13.99
C GLN A 10 -17.13 -1.88 -13.31
N GLY A 11 -17.17 -1.91 -11.98
CA GLY A 11 -17.02 -3.12 -11.19
C GLY A 11 -15.58 -3.60 -11.01
N ALA A 12 -14.59 -2.80 -11.40
CA ALA A 12 -13.18 -3.12 -11.13
C ALA A 12 -12.87 -3.08 -9.62
N MET A 13 -11.80 -3.76 -9.23
CA MET A 13 -11.24 -3.70 -7.86
C MET A 13 -9.91 -2.96 -7.89
N LEU A 14 -9.63 -2.16 -6.86
CA LEU A 14 -8.38 -1.45 -6.70
C LEU A 14 -7.61 -2.01 -5.48
N ILE A 15 -6.32 -2.33 -5.69
CA ILE A 15 -5.45 -2.78 -4.60
C ILE A 15 -4.24 -1.85 -4.52
N ASN A 16 -3.99 -1.27 -3.35
CA ASN A 16 -2.81 -0.45 -3.09
C ASN A 16 -1.99 -1.01 -1.91
N THR A 17 -0.88 -1.63 -2.24
CA THR A 17 0.15 -2.10 -1.30
C THR A 17 1.49 -1.38 -1.48
N ALA A 18 1.49 -0.27 -2.21
CA ALA A 18 2.70 0.49 -2.56
C ALA A 18 2.94 1.65 -1.58
N ARG A 19 2.26 2.75 -1.78
CA ARG A 19 2.32 3.95 -0.91
C ARG A 19 0.98 4.70 -0.96
N GLY A 20 0.60 5.31 0.16
CA GLY A 20 -0.65 6.06 0.29
C GLY A 20 -0.85 7.12 -0.79
N PRO A 21 0.08 8.04 -1.01
CA PRO A 21 -0.06 9.13 -1.99
C PRO A 21 -0.19 8.70 -3.46
N VAL A 22 -0.03 7.41 -3.78
CA VAL A 22 -0.25 6.88 -5.14
C VAL A 22 -1.72 6.94 -5.54
N VAL A 23 -2.63 6.87 -4.57
CA VAL A 23 -4.08 6.87 -4.78
C VAL A 23 -4.72 8.01 -4.00
N ASP A 24 -5.59 8.78 -4.64
CA ASP A 24 -6.44 9.77 -3.97
C ASP A 24 -7.54 9.03 -3.17
N SER A 25 -7.40 9.01 -1.86
CA SER A 25 -8.28 8.27 -0.96
C SER A 25 -9.72 8.75 -0.99
N GLN A 26 -9.96 10.05 -1.13
CA GLN A 26 -11.32 10.58 -1.23
C GLN A 26 -11.97 10.17 -2.55
N ALA A 27 -11.26 10.27 -3.65
CA ALA A 27 -11.76 9.84 -4.96
C ALA A 27 -12.05 8.33 -5.00
N LEU A 28 -11.20 7.53 -4.34
CA LEU A 28 -11.42 6.09 -4.21
C LEU A 28 -12.68 5.80 -3.37
N ALA A 29 -12.85 6.46 -2.24
CA ALA A 29 -14.03 6.33 -1.38
C ALA A 29 -15.32 6.69 -2.13
N ASP A 30 -15.32 7.79 -2.88
CA ASP A 30 -16.45 8.22 -3.71
C ASP A 30 -16.82 7.16 -4.76
N ALA A 31 -15.82 6.60 -5.44
CA ALA A 31 -16.03 5.56 -6.46
C ALA A 31 -16.58 4.25 -5.88
N LEU A 32 -16.16 3.88 -4.67
CA LEU A 32 -16.68 2.72 -3.96
C LEU A 32 -18.11 2.96 -3.48
N ASN A 33 -18.40 4.12 -2.90
CA ASN A 33 -19.70 4.46 -2.37
C ASN A 33 -20.76 4.63 -3.47
N SER A 34 -20.36 5.11 -4.65
CA SER A 34 -21.24 5.19 -5.84
C SER A 34 -21.46 3.84 -6.53
N GLY A 35 -20.65 2.82 -6.20
CA GLY A 35 -20.71 1.51 -6.86
C GLY A 35 -20.01 1.47 -8.22
N HIS A 36 -19.24 2.49 -8.58
CA HIS A 36 -18.38 2.45 -9.78
C HIS A 36 -17.31 1.37 -9.65
N LEU A 37 -16.63 1.30 -8.51
CA LEU A 37 -15.73 0.20 -8.17
C LEU A 37 -16.45 -0.85 -7.31
N ALA A 38 -16.13 -2.12 -7.54
CA ALA A 38 -16.70 -3.23 -6.78
C ALA A 38 -16.08 -3.36 -5.38
N GLY A 39 -14.84 -2.98 -5.21
CA GLY A 39 -14.14 -3.05 -3.93
C GLY A 39 -12.72 -2.48 -4.00
N ALA A 40 -12.11 -2.32 -2.82
CA ALA A 40 -10.71 -1.96 -2.70
C ALA A 40 -10.03 -2.69 -1.54
N ALA A 41 -8.73 -2.91 -1.67
CA ALA A 41 -7.85 -3.33 -0.59
C ALA A 41 -6.69 -2.33 -0.47
N VAL A 42 -6.52 -1.74 0.71
CA VAL A 42 -5.55 -0.66 0.94
C VAL A 42 -4.74 -0.98 2.19
N ASP A 43 -3.43 -1.15 2.00
CA ASP A 43 -2.47 -1.44 3.07
C ASP A 43 -1.68 -0.19 3.51
N VAL A 44 -1.78 0.90 2.75
CA VAL A 44 -0.96 2.11 2.91
C VAL A 44 -1.81 3.38 2.80
N PHE A 45 -1.50 4.38 3.60
CA PHE A 45 -2.24 5.64 3.69
C PHE A 45 -1.30 6.84 3.50
N GLU A 46 -1.86 8.02 3.25
CA GLU A 46 -1.09 9.26 3.06
C GLU A 46 -0.29 9.64 4.31
N ILE A 47 -0.86 9.32 5.47
CA ILE A 47 -0.23 9.51 6.79
C ILE A 47 -0.13 8.13 7.43
N GLU A 48 1.07 7.76 7.85
CA GLU A 48 1.28 6.51 8.59
C GLU A 48 0.69 6.61 10.02
N PRO A 49 0.41 5.47 10.65
CA PRO A 49 -0.28 5.43 11.94
C PRO A 49 0.23 6.44 13.00
N PRO A 50 -0.69 6.96 13.81
CA PRO A 50 -2.11 6.62 13.88
C PRO A 50 -2.94 7.30 12.78
N LEU A 51 -3.77 6.50 12.07
CA LEU A 51 -4.69 7.02 11.07
C LEU A 51 -5.89 7.69 11.75
N ASP A 52 -6.34 8.83 11.21
CA ASP A 52 -7.55 9.48 11.68
C ASP A 52 -8.77 8.56 11.51
N THR A 53 -9.56 8.39 12.55
CA THR A 53 -10.78 7.58 12.53
C THR A 53 -11.84 8.10 11.55
N ALA A 54 -11.75 9.38 11.14
CA ALA A 54 -12.60 9.99 10.12
C ALA A 54 -12.10 9.74 8.68
N HIS A 55 -10.99 8.99 8.49
CA HIS A 55 -10.44 8.75 7.17
C HIS A 55 -11.48 8.10 6.23
N PRO A 56 -11.68 8.63 5.00
CA PRO A 56 -12.79 8.23 4.13
C PRO A 56 -12.80 6.73 3.80
N LEU A 57 -11.65 6.09 3.65
CA LEU A 57 -11.57 4.66 3.34
C LEU A 57 -11.98 3.75 4.50
N LEU A 58 -11.95 4.23 5.75
CA LEU A 58 -12.44 3.46 6.91
C LEU A 58 -13.97 3.34 6.91
N HIS A 59 -14.66 4.22 6.18
CA HIS A 59 -16.13 4.29 6.12
C HIS A 59 -16.69 3.99 4.72
N SER A 60 -15.83 3.57 3.79
CA SER A 60 -16.23 3.23 2.41
C SER A 60 -16.81 1.82 2.32
N LYS A 61 -17.72 1.62 1.36
CA LYS A 61 -18.26 0.29 1.05
C LYS A 61 -17.18 -0.63 0.48
N ASN A 62 -17.28 -1.91 0.78
CA ASN A 62 -16.46 -2.97 0.20
C ASN A 62 -14.95 -2.66 0.23
N THR A 63 -14.48 -2.13 1.36
CA THR A 63 -13.09 -1.74 1.56
C THR A 63 -12.44 -2.63 2.61
N LEU A 64 -11.33 -3.26 2.26
CA LEU A 64 -10.43 -3.92 3.19
C LEU A 64 -9.25 -2.99 3.46
N VAL A 65 -8.97 -2.72 4.73
CA VAL A 65 -7.80 -1.93 5.15
C VAL A 65 -6.91 -2.75 6.06
N THR A 66 -5.59 -2.60 5.90
CA THR A 66 -4.57 -3.25 6.71
C THR A 66 -3.49 -2.24 7.10
N PRO A 67 -2.75 -2.44 8.22
CA PRO A 67 -1.85 -1.44 8.78
C PRO A 67 -0.42 -1.56 8.25
N HIS A 68 -0.21 -1.46 6.94
CA HIS A 68 1.08 -1.51 6.25
C HIS A 68 1.85 -2.80 6.54
N VAL A 69 1.19 -3.94 6.33
CA VAL A 69 1.70 -5.29 6.64
C VAL A 69 1.76 -6.22 5.44
N ALA A 70 1.49 -5.75 4.24
CA ALA A 70 1.49 -6.58 3.03
C ALA A 70 2.85 -7.23 2.73
N PHE A 71 3.96 -6.70 3.28
CA PHE A 71 5.29 -7.28 3.20
C PHE A 71 5.53 -8.42 4.21
N ALA A 72 4.69 -8.58 5.23
CA ALA A 72 4.98 -9.36 6.44
C ALA A 72 4.46 -10.80 6.35
N SER A 73 4.86 -11.56 5.32
CA SER A 73 4.74 -13.02 5.37
C SER A 73 5.94 -13.63 6.11
N ALA A 74 5.79 -14.86 6.61
CA ALA A 74 6.87 -15.58 7.30
C ALA A 74 8.11 -15.70 6.40
N GLU A 75 7.92 -16.04 5.13
CA GLU A 75 8.99 -16.21 4.15
C GLU A 75 9.65 -14.88 3.80
N SER A 76 8.88 -13.82 3.59
CA SER A 76 9.43 -12.51 3.23
C SER A 76 10.22 -11.88 4.39
N MET A 77 9.81 -12.09 5.62
CA MET A 77 10.54 -11.63 6.80
C MET A 77 11.90 -12.32 6.94
N GLN A 78 11.97 -13.62 6.68
CA GLN A 78 13.24 -14.37 6.67
C GLN A 78 14.16 -13.89 5.54
N ALA A 79 13.64 -13.74 4.32
CA ALA A 79 14.40 -13.23 3.18
C ALA A 79 14.92 -11.81 3.43
N ARG A 80 14.10 -10.93 4.00
CA ARG A 80 14.47 -9.56 4.37
C ARG A 80 15.60 -9.54 5.40
N ALA A 81 15.50 -10.34 6.46
CA ALA A 81 16.54 -10.45 7.47
C ALA A 81 17.88 -10.88 6.84
N LYS A 82 17.86 -11.89 5.98
CA LYS A 82 19.04 -12.35 5.26
C LYS A 82 19.69 -11.24 4.43
N ILE A 83 18.89 -10.52 3.64
CA ILE A 83 19.38 -9.42 2.79
C ILE A 83 20.04 -8.32 3.65
N VAL A 84 19.41 -7.95 4.77
CA VAL A 84 19.96 -6.94 5.69
C VAL A 84 21.29 -7.37 6.27
N PHE A 85 21.39 -8.61 6.76
CA PHE A 85 22.65 -9.16 7.28
C PHE A 85 23.73 -9.23 6.21
N ASP A 86 23.41 -9.70 5.01
CA ASP A 86 24.36 -9.78 3.89
C ASP A 86 24.86 -8.38 3.48
N ASN A 87 23.98 -7.37 3.49
CA ASN A 87 24.37 -5.98 3.19
C ASN A 87 25.31 -5.41 4.25
N ILE A 88 25.02 -5.63 5.52
CA ILE A 88 25.89 -5.16 6.63
C ILE A 88 27.26 -5.85 6.56
N SER A 89 27.27 -7.17 6.40
CA SER A 89 28.53 -7.94 6.31
C SER A 89 29.38 -7.51 5.12
N SER A 90 28.76 -7.28 3.96
CA SER A 90 29.45 -6.80 2.76
C SER A 90 30.02 -5.39 2.96
N PHE A 91 29.24 -4.50 3.56
CA PHE A 91 29.71 -3.13 3.87
C PHE A 91 30.92 -3.15 4.79
N LEU A 92 30.90 -3.96 5.86
CA LEU A 92 32.03 -4.11 6.78
C LEU A 92 33.26 -4.73 6.13
N ALA A 93 33.08 -5.55 5.08
CA ALA A 93 34.16 -6.10 4.27
C ALA A 93 34.67 -5.14 3.18
N GLY A 94 34.13 -3.93 3.08
CA GLY A 94 34.48 -2.93 2.06
C GLY A 94 33.78 -3.13 0.71
N GLU A 95 32.79 -4.00 0.64
CA GLU A 95 31.96 -4.23 -0.55
C GLU A 95 30.59 -3.59 -0.37
N GLN A 96 29.98 -3.15 -1.47
CA GLN A 96 28.63 -2.60 -1.45
C GLN A 96 27.70 -3.46 -2.31
N LYS A 97 26.51 -3.80 -1.76
CA LYS A 97 25.47 -4.56 -2.44
C LYS A 97 24.11 -3.82 -2.29
N ASN A 98 23.24 -4.04 -3.26
CA ASN A 98 21.88 -3.46 -3.25
C ASN A 98 21.87 -1.94 -3.08
N ILE A 99 22.76 -1.23 -3.77
CA ILE A 99 22.88 0.24 -3.71
C ILE A 99 21.68 0.86 -4.40
N ILE A 100 21.05 1.84 -3.73
CA ILE A 100 20.03 2.72 -4.33
C ILE A 100 20.77 3.98 -4.81
N LEU A 101 20.73 4.22 -6.11
CA LEU A 101 21.29 5.41 -6.75
C LEU A 101 20.23 6.49 -6.92
#